data_c2afd3b4081386828c8838fc1fd1952a
#
_entry.id   c2afd3b4081386828c8838fc1fd1952a
#
_cell.length_a   1.000
_cell.length_b   1.000
_cell.length_c   1.000
_cell.angle_alpha   90.00
_cell.angle_beta   90.00
_cell.angle_gamma   90.00
#
_symmetry.space_group_name_H-M   'P 1'
#
loop_
_entity.id
_entity.type
_entity.pdbx_description
1 polymer ?
#
loop_
_entity_poly.entity_id
_entity_poly.type
_entity_poly.pdbx_seq_one_letter_code
_entity_poly.pdbx_strand_id
1 'polypeptide(L)'
;FGVNPNNYRKADFWDLRNLRPPYWLDCDEHYQFEICQLTSKEIFGFQTSHQIATNDLPKKASPIKWKIIHETLRTWGENVYCLSSFKPDNTKDQVIAVSSFFGMEHNSVNGGKIPMSRVIKCGKYAKFHFVGHKEQYQQFSNTIYMCILPKLNLIRREGEDIEYFHLASVQKQQNNESIVDLYYYIPVL
;
A
#
# COMPACT_ATOMS: atom_id res chain seq x y z
N PHE A 1 4.91 -25.35 0.23
CA PHE A 1 4.59 -24.28 1.18
C PHE A 1 5.03 -24.58 2.62
N GLY A 2 5.38 -25.83 2.97
CA GLY A 2 5.82 -26.21 4.32
C GLY A 2 4.73 -26.09 5.40
N VAL A 3 3.54 -25.65 5.07
CA VAL A 3 2.39 -25.53 5.96
C VAL A 3 1.14 -26.08 5.32
N ASN A 4 0.24 -26.60 6.15
CA ASN A 4 -1.06 -27.09 5.70
C ASN A 4 -1.86 -25.91 5.07
N PRO A 5 -2.60 -26.12 3.95
CA PRO A 5 -3.40 -25.08 3.31
C PRO A 5 -4.36 -24.34 4.23
N ASN A 6 -4.95 -25.03 5.21
CA ASN A 6 -5.84 -24.40 6.19
C ASN A 6 -5.09 -23.48 7.16
N ASN A 7 -3.88 -23.88 7.57
CA ASN A 7 -3.03 -23.04 8.43
C ASN A 7 -2.49 -21.84 7.66
N TYR A 8 -2.16 -22.01 6.37
CA TYR A 8 -1.76 -20.92 5.50
C TYR A 8 -2.87 -19.86 5.34
N ARG A 9 -4.12 -20.30 5.16
CA ARG A 9 -5.28 -19.39 5.06
C ARG A 9 -5.62 -18.65 6.35
N LYS A 10 -5.25 -19.23 7.51
CA LYS A 10 -5.50 -18.65 8.84
C LYS A 10 -4.35 -17.81 9.35
N ALA A 11 -3.23 -17.77 8.63
CA ALA A 11 -2.08 -16.97 9.02
C ALA A 11 -2.42 -15.47 8.95
N ASP A 12 -1.91 -14.69 9.90
CA ASP A 12 -2.10 -13.24 9.94
C ASP A 12 -1.34 -12.49 8.83
N PHE A 13 -0.47 -13.18 8.11
CA PHE A 13 0.28 -12.67 6.96
C PHE A 13 0.40 -13.74 5.88
N TRP A 14 0.59 -13.32 4.65
CA TRP A 14 0.81 -14.23 3.52
C TRP A 14 2.30 -14.45 3.29
N ASP A 15 2.73 -15.70 3.39
CA ASP A 15 4.07 -16.11 3.02
C ASP A 15 4.18 -16.22 1.49
N LEU A 16 4.77 -15.20 0.88
CA LEU A 16 4.90 -15.11 -0.59
C LEU A 16 6.15 -15.81 -1.13
N ARG A 17 6.99 -16.42 -0.28
CA ARG A 17 8.27 -17.05 -0.68
C ARG A 17 8.13 -18.13 -1.76
N ASN A 18 6.98 -18.80 -1.76
CA ASN A 18 6.72 -19.91 -2.68
C ASN A 18 5.72 -19.56 -3.79
N LEU A 19 5.32 -18.30 -3.92
CA LEU A 19 4.53 -17.86 -5.06
C LEU A 19 5.39 -17.90 -6.32
N ARG A 20 4.93 -18.66 -7.31
CA ARG A 20 5.48 -18.57 -8.66
C ARG A 20 4.80 -17.39 -9.35
N PRO A 21 5.57 -16.45 -9.94
CA PRO A 21 4.96 -15.40 -10.73
C PRO A 21 4.13 -16.04 -11.86
N PRO A 22 2.96 -15.52 -12.16
CA PRO A 22 2.22 -15.94 -13.35
C PRO A 22 3.13 -15.78 -14.57
N TYR A 23 3.22 -16.80 -15.41
CA TYR A 23 4.13 -16.80 -16.57
C TYR A 23 3.82 -15.70 -17.61
N TRP A 24 2.63 -15.07 -17.50
CA TRP A 24 2.21 -13.93 -18.34
C TRP A 24 2.59 -12.56 -17.76
N LEU A 25 3.15 -12.51 -16.54
CA LEU A 25 3.68 -11.26 -15.99
C LEU A 25 5.06 -11.02 -16.57
N ASP A 26 5.18 -9.93 -17.31
CA ASP A 26 6.48 -9.44 -17.76
C ASP A 26 7.24 -8.93 -16.53
N CYS A 27 8.25 -9.70 -16.14
CA CYS A 27 9.10 -9.36 -15.00
C CYS A 27 10.33 -8.53 -15.41
N ASP A 28 10.39 -8.09 -16.66
CA ASP A 28 11.51 -7.28 -17.19
C ASP A 28 11.31 -5.78 -16.93
N GLU A 29 10.17 -5.38 -16.36
CA GLU A 29 9.99 -4.00 -15.91
C GLU A 29 10.99 -3.67 -14.79
N HIS A 30 11.85 -2.72 -15.07
CA HIS A 30 12.85 -2.23 -14.13
C HIS A 30 12.27 -1.12 -13.26
N TYR A 31 11.69 -1.47 -12.13
CA TYR A 31 11.32 -0.47 -11.12
C TYR A 31 12.53 -0.10 -10.29
N GLN A 32 12.73 1.20 -10.10
CA GLN A 32 13.73 1.68 -9.15
C GLN A 32 13.32 1.29 -7.74
N PHE A 33 14.20 0.57 -7.04
CA PHE A 33 13.98 0.22 -5.65
C PHE A 33 15.28 0.29 -4.85
N GLU A 34 15.14 0.45 -3.56
CA GLU A 34 16.24 0.40 -2.60
C GLU A 34 15.79 -0.30 -1.31
N ILE A 35 16.73 -0.92 -0.61
CA ILE A 35 16.48 -1.38 0.76
C ILE A 35 16.87 -0.26 1.70
N CYS A 36 15.93 0.19 2.52
CA CYS A 36 16.14 1.28 3.46
C CYS A 36 15.75 0.87 4.88
N GLN A 37 16.30 1.58 5.85
CA GLN A 37 15.95 1.45 7.26
C GLN A 37 15.07 2.64 7.64
N LEU A 38 13.82 2.38 8.00
CA LEU A 38 12.95 3.41 8.54
C LEU A 38 13.10 3.50 10.06
N THR A 39 13.08 4.71 10.57
CA THR A 39 12.88 4.98 12.00
C THR A 39 11.41 4.99 12.33
N SER A 40 11.07 4.76 13.61
CA SER A 40 9.68 4.90 14.06
C SER A 40 9.21 6.34 13.86
N LYS A 41 8.02 6.50 13.30
CA LYS A 41 7.44 7.82 12.99
C LYS A 41 5.96 7.81 13.34
N GLU A 42 5.49 8.80 14.08
CA GLU A 42 4.08 9.02 14.33
C GLU A 42 3.47 9.86 13.21
N ILE A 43 2.31 9.42 12.73
CA ILE A 43 1.51 10.13 11.74
C ILE A 43 0.10 10.32 12.27
N PHE A 44 -0.53 11.43 11.90
CA PHE A 44 -1.84 11.85 12.39
C PHE A 44 -2.84 11.86 11.24
N GLY A 45 -4.04 11.32 11.47
CA GLY A 45 -4.99 11.17 10.38
C GLY A 45 -6.29 10.50 10.76
N PHE A 46 -6.82 9.73 9.84
CA PHE A 46 -8.06 8.98 10.00
C PHE A 46 -7.97 7.59 9.37
N GLN A 47 -8.82 6.69 9.84
CA GLN A 47 -8.91 5.33 9.34
C GLN A 47 -10.21 5.10 8.60
N THR A 48 -10.14 4.34 7.51
CA THR A 48 -11.29 3.78 6.81
C THR A 48 -11.20 2.26 6.82
N SER A 49 -12.36 1.61 6.86
CA SER A 49 -12.42 0.14 6.76
C SER A 49 -13.63 -0.25 5.94
N HIS A 50 -13.46 -1.22 5.05
CA HIS A 50 -14.53 -1.74 4.23
C HIS A 50 -14.29 -3.21 3.89
N GLN A 51 -15.35 -3.92 3.57
CA GLN A 51 -15.30 -5.31 3.15
C GLN A 51 -15.47 -5.40 1.64
N ILE A 52 -14.65 -6.21 0.98
CA ILE A 52 -14.69 -6.39 -0.47
C ILE A 52 -14.59 -7.88 -0.78
N ALA A 53 -15.38 -8.34 -1.74
CA ALA A 53 -15.21 -9.67 -2.28
C ALA A 53 -13.83 -9.81 -2.95
N THR A 54 -13.15 -10.92 -2.75
CA THR A 54 -11.79 -11.17 -3.24
C THR A 54 -11.67 -10.89 -4.75
N ASN A 55 -12.68 -11.30 -5.53
CA ASN A 55 -12.71 -11.10 -6.98
C ASN A 55 -12.91 -9.63 -7.40
N ASP A 56 -13.42 -8.79 -6.50
CA ASP A 56 -13.70 -7.37 -6.75
C ASP A 56 -12.61 -6.44 -6.18
N LEU A 57 -11.64 -6.99 -5.44
CA LEU A 57 -10.63 -6.22 -4.73
C LEU A 57 -9.97 -5.16 -5.61
N PRO A 58 -9.44 -5.49 -6.80
CA PRO A 58 -8.81 -4.50 -7.67
C PRO A 58 -9.78 -3.44 -8.19
N LYS A 59 -11.03 -3.84 -8.49
CA LYS A 59 -12.02 -2.99 -9.14
C LYS A 59 -12.69 -1.98 -8.21
N LYS A 60 -12.90 -2.37 -6.94
CA LYS A 60 -13.69 -1.57 -5.99
C LYS A 60 -12.84 -0.85 -4.95
N ALA A 61 -11.76 -1.47 -4.44
CA ALA A 61 -10.90 -0.84 -3.43
C ALA A 61 -10.14 0.36 -4.00
N SER A 62 -9.63 0.22 -5.21
CA SER A 62 -8.79 1.22 -5.84
C SER A 62 -9.50 2.57 -6.05
N PRO A 63 -10.70 2.65 -6.65
CA PRO A 63 -11.39 3.92 -6.84
C PRO A 63 -11.69 4.67 -5.54
N ILE A 64 -12.09 3.93 -4.48
CA ILE A 64 -12.37 4.51 -3.17
C ILE A 64 -11.09 5.12 -2.59
N LYS A 65 -9.99 4.35 -2.60
CA LYS A 65 -8.69 4.80 -2.10
C LYS A 65 -8.21 6.06 -2.84
N TRP A 66 -8.26 6.07 -4.16
CA TRP A 66 -7.80 7.20 -4.97
C TRP A 66 -8.60 8.47 -4.71
N LYS A 67 -9.91 8.36 -4.56
CA LYS A 67 -10.77 9.50 -4.20
C LYS A 67 -10.35 10.09 -2.86
N ILE A 68 -10.16 9.24 -1.84
CA ILE A 68 -9.76 9.69 -0.50
C ILE A 68 -8.39 10.36 -0.54
N ILE A 69 -7.40 9.75 -1.20
CA ILE A 69 -6.04 10.31 -1.31
C ILE A 69 -6.09 11.69 -1.97
N HIS A 70 -6.80 11.81 -3.08
CA HIS A 70 -6.89 13.05 -3.82
C HIS A 70 -7.54 14.17 -2.98
N GLU A 71 -8.66 13.88 -2.31
CA GLU A 71 -9.33 14.81 -1.42
C GLU A 71 -8.43 15.20 -0.23
N THR A 72 -7.73 14.24 0.36
CA THR A 72 -6.84 14.45 1.50
C THR A 72 -5.64 15.33 1.12
N LEU A 73 -4.94 15.01 0.03
CA LEU A 73 -3.81 15.81 -0.47
C LEU A 73 -4.24 17.26 -0.73
N ARG A 74 -5.41 17.46 -1.34
CA ARG A 74 -5.93 18.80 -1.63
C ARG A 74 -6.33 19.57 -0.38
N THR A 75 -6.95 18.88 0.59
CA THR A 75 -7.46 19.51 1.80
C THR A 75 -6.35 19.84 2.80
N TRP A 76 -5.38 18.93 2.94
CA TRP A 76 -4.28 19.10 3.89
C TRP A 76 -3.13 19.94 3.33
N GLY A 77 -2.95 19.95 2.00
CA GLY A 77 -1.87 20.67 1.35
C GLY A 77 -0.49 20.12 1.66
N GLU A 78 -0.41 18.85 2.05
CA GLU A 78 0.81 18.15 2.43
C GLU A 78 0.87 16.74 1.83
N ASN A 79 2.04 16.11 1.92
CA ASN A 79 2.22 14.71 1.54
C ASN A 79 1.45 13.80 2.49
N VAL A 80 0.90 12.70 1.95
CA VAL A 80 0.02 11.80 2.69
C VAL A 80 0.59 10.39 2.72
N TYR A 81 0.65 9.82 3.90
CA TYR A 81 0.88 8.39 4.10
C TYR A 81 -0.45 7.63 4.02
N CYS A 82 -0.45 6.51 3.34
CA CYS A 82 -1.52 5.53 3.39
C CYS A 82 -0.95 4.21 3.88
N LEU A 83 -1.38 3.74 5.05
CA LEU A 83 -1.03 2.45 5.60
C LEU A 83 -2.19 1.50 5.36
N SER A 84 -1.96 0.46 4.57
CA SER A 84 -3.00 -0.51 4.22
C SER A 84 -2.73 -1.88 4.80
N SER A 85 -3.77 -2.50 5.33
CA SER A 85 -3.78 -3.90 5.74
C SER A 85 -4.96 -4.63 5.12
N PHE A 86 -4.71 -5.88 4.76
CA PHE A 86 -5.67 -6.76 4.12
C PHE A 86 -5.78 -8.02 4.98
N LYS A 87 -6.97 -8.31 5.50
CA LYS A 87 -7.23 -9.50 6.31
C LYS A 87 -8.40 -10.28 5.75
N PRO A 88 -8.30 -11.62 5.66
CA PRO A 88 -9.47 -12.43 5.35
C PRO A 88 -10.58 -12.17 6.37
N ASP A 89 -11.82 -12.10 5.92
CA ASP A 89 -12.96 -12.07 6.84
C ASP A 89 -13.19 -13.47 7.35
N ASN A 90 -13.05 -13.66 8.66
CA ASN A 90 -13.21 -14.98 9.28
C ASN A 90 -14.68 -15.46 9.32
N THR A 91 -15.62 -14.56 9.00
CA THR A 91 -17.07 -14.85 9.06
C THR A 91 -17.68 -15.08 7.68
N LYS A 92 -17.01 -14.67 6.61
CA LYS A 92 -17.52 -14.73 5.24
C LYS A 92 -16.45 -15.28 4.30
N ASP A 93 -16.78 -16.33 3.58
CA ASP A 93 -15.91 -16.85 2.53
C ASP A 93 -15.72 -15.84 1.41
N GLN A 94 -14.49 -15.76 0.89
CA GLN A 94 -14.11 -14.90 -0.24
C GLN A 94 -14.31 -13.39 -0.01
N VAL A 95 -14.31 -12.95 1.24
CA VAL A 95 -14.34 -11.52 1.61
C VAL A 95 -13.05 -11.14 2.30
N ILE A 96 -12.53 -9.98 1.92
CA ILE A 96 -11.34 -9.37 2.53
C ILE A 96 -11.77 -8.08 3.23
N ALA A 97 -11.39 -7.95 4.48
CA ALA A 97 -11.46 -6.69 5.20
C ALA A 97 -10.22 -5.85 4.82
N VAL A 98 -10.47 -4.71 4.21
CA VAL A 98 -9.44 -3.72 3.87
C VAL A 98 -9.52 -2.59 4.88
N SER A 99 -8.42 -2.34 5.57
CA SER A 99 -8.28 -1.21 6.49
C SER A 99 -7.16 -0.31 5.99
N SER A 100 -7.46 0.97 5.83
CA SER A 100 -6.48 1.96 5.39
C SER A 100 -6.48 3.15 6.33
N PHE A 101 -5.30 3.53 6.80
CA PHE A 101 -5.07 4.73 7.60
C PHE A 101 -4.40 5.78 6.72
N PHE A 102 -5.02 6.95 6.61
CA PHE A 102 -4.49 8.10 5.87
C PHE A 102 -3.99 9.12 6.87
N GLY A 103 -2.73 9.51 6.76
CA GLY A 103 -2.11 10.39 7.76
C GLY A 103 -0.98 11.24 7.20
N MET A 104 -0.59 12.25 7.96
CA MET A 104 0.55 13.14 7.72
C MET A 104 1.39 13.31 8.97
N GLU A 105 2.57 13.89 8.85
CA GLU A 105 3.49 14.05 9.99
C GLU A 105 3.06 15.14 10.99
N HIS A 106 2.29 16.11 10.54
CA HIS A 106 1.76 17.17 11.40
C HIS A 106 0.42 16.78 12.03
N ASN A 107 0.20 17.21 13.26
CA ASN A 107 -1.00 16.86 14.03
C ASN A 107 -2.13 17.90 13.93
N SER A 108 -2.06 18.80 12.96
CA SER A 108 -3.05 19.86 12.79
C SER A 108 -3.27 20.20 11.32
N VAL A 109 -4.53 20.45 10.96
CA VAL A 109 -4.95 20.95 9.67
C VAL A 109 -5.78 22.20 9.89
N ASN A 110 -5.43 23.30 9.24
CA ASN A 110 -6.17 24.58 9.32
C ASN A 110 -6.45 25.03 10.78
N GLY A 111 -5.50 24.77 11.72
CA GLY A 111 -5.66 25.12 13.13
C GLY A 111 -6.48 24.11 13.96
N GLY A 112 -7.06 23.09 13.35
CA GLY A 112 -7.74 22.00 14.05
C GLY A 112 -6.81 20.81 14.34
N LYS A 113 -6.87 20.28 15.56
CA LYS A 113 -6.10 19.10 15.95
C LYS A 113 -6.68 17.84 15.31
N ILE A 114 -5.81 16.97 14.76
CA ILE A 114 -6.21 15.66 14.26
C ILE A 114 -6.23 14.67 15.44
N PRO A 115 -7.36 14.03 15.74
CA PRO A 115 -7.53 13.27 16.99
C PRO A 115 -6.91 11.88 16.97
N MET A 116 -6.64 11.30 15.78
CA MET A 116 -6.16 9.93 15.64
C MET A 116 -4.73 9.92 15.16
N SER A 117 -3.90 9.07 15.76
CA SER A 117 -2.53 8.84 15.30
C SER A 117 -2.25 7.36 15.08
N ARG A 118 -1.21 7.09 14.29
CA ARG A 118 -0.65 5.76 14.06
C ARG A 118 0.86 5.84 13.93
N VAL A 119 1.54 4.80 14.41
CA VAL A 119 3.00 4.72 14.33
C VAL A 119 3.41 3.85 13.16
N ILE A 120 4.18 4.43 12.24
CA ILE A 120 4.97 3.68 11.27
C ILE A 120 6.08 2.96 12.02
N LYS A 121 6.10 1.64 11.96
CA LYS A 121 7.09 0.84 12.71
C LYS A 121 8.48 0.97 12.09
N CYS A 122 9.49 1.09 12.94
CA CYS A 122 10.89 1.02 12.50
C CYS A 122 11.21 -0.35 11.89
N GLY A 123 12.25 -0.40 11.08
CA GLY A 123 12.75 -1.65 10.49
C GLY A 123 13.15 -1.50 9.04
N LYS A 124 13.52 -2.63 8.45
CA LYS A 124 13.95 -2.72 7.06
C LYS A 124 12.75 -2.73 6.12
N TYR A 125 12.83 -1.97 5.06
CA TYR A 125 11.81 -1.86 4.02
C TYR A 125 12.43 -1.91 2.62
N ALA A 126 11.74 -2.57 1.71
CA ALA A 126 11.96 -2.40 0.28
C ALA A 126 11.13 -1.19 -0.17
N LYS A 127 11.80 -0.14 -0.61
CA LYS A 127 11.21 1.12 -1.09
C LYS A 127 11.23 1.14 -2.60
N PHE A 128 10.10 1.35 -3.21
CA PHE A 128 9.90 1.47 -4.65
C PHE A 128 9.40 2.88 -4.97
N HIS A 129 9.83 3.42 -6.10
CA HIS A 129 9.32 4.70 -6.62
C HIS A 129 8.38 4.42 -7.79
N PHE A 130 7.17 4.96 -7.73
CA PHE A 130 6.20 4.91 -8.80
C PHE A 130 5.86 6.32 -9.28
N VAL A 131 6.01 6.53 -10.60
CA VAL A 131 5.50 7.71 -11.30
C VAL A 131 4.75 7.22 -12.52
N GLY A 132 3.46 7.49 -12.60
CA GLY A 132 2.65 7.01 -13.71
C GLY A 132 1.17 7.28 -13.53
N HIS A 133 0.34 6.77 -14.44
CA HIS A 133 -1.10 6.88 -14.31
C HIS A 133 -1.63 5.91 -13.24
N LYS A 134 -2.70 6.31 -12.54
CA LYS A 134 -3.32 5.50 -11.47
C LYS A 134 -3.76 4.10 -11.95
N GLU A 135 -4.09 3.98 -13.24
CA GLU A 135 -4.48 2.71 -13.87
C GLU A 135 -3.30 1.73 -13.94
N GLN A 136 -2.07 2.24 -14.08
CA GLN A 136 -0.84 1.44 -14.11
C GLN A 136 -0.39 1.01 -12.70
N TYR A 137 -0.86 1.69 -11.66
CA TYR A 137 -0.45 1.41 -10.28
C TYR A 137 -0.80 -0.01 -9.83
N GLN A 138 -1.91 -0.57 -10.29
CA GLN A 138 -2.27 -1.94 -9.96
C GLN A 138 -1.28 -2.95 -10.56
N GLN A 139 -0.86 -2.75 -11.80
CA GLN A 139 0.16 -3.58 -12.43
C GLN A 139 1.48 -3.44 -11.68
N PHE A 140 1.88 -2.23 -11.32
CA PHE A 140 3.06 -1.97 -10.50
C PHE A 140 3.06 -2.77 -9.19
N SER A 141 2.01 -2.68 -8.39
CA SER A 141 1.94 -3.41 -7.11
C SER A 141 1.94 -4.92 -7.30
N ASN A 142 1.22 -5.43 -8.31
CA ASN A 142 1.21 -6.85 -8.64
C ASN A 142 2.60 -7.34 -9.08
N THR A 143 3.30 -6.59 -9.92
CA THR A 143 4.66 -6.94 -10.38
C THR A 143 5.63 -6.99 -9.21
N ILE A 144 5.55 -6.06 -8.26
CA ILE A 144 6.38 -6.11 -7.05
C ILE A 144 6.17 -7.42 -6.30
N TYR A 145 4.92 -7.75 -5.97
CA TYR A 145 4.63 -8.92 -5.15
C TYR A 145 4.84 -10.24 -5.88
N MET A 146 4.45 -10.33 -7.14
CA MET A 146 4.49 -11.58 -7.88
C MET A 146 5.82 -11.86 -8.56
N CYS A 147 6.63 -10.83 -8.82
CA CYS A 147 7.88 -10.96 -9.56
C CYS A 147 9.09 -10.48 -8.76
N ILE A 148 9.10 -9.22 -8.32
CA ILE A 148 10.33 -8.58 -7.82
C ILE A 148 10.72 -9.16 -6.47
N LEU A 149 9.82 -9.20 -5.49
CA LEU A 149 10.12 -9.77 -4.17
C LEU A 149 10.60 -11.22 -4.26
N PRO A 150 9.92 -12.13 -5.00
CA PRO A 150 10.41 -13.50 -5.19
C PRO A 150 11.76 -13.58 -5.92
N LYS A 151 11.95 -12.81 -6.99
CA LYS A 151 13.19 -12.80 -7.79
C LYS A 151 14.42 -12.38 -6.95
N LEU A 152 14.20 -11.44 -6.02
CA LEU A 152 15.23 -10.92 -5.12
C LEU A 152 15.34 -11.69 -3.81
N ASN A 153 14.56 -12.75 -3.62
CA ASN A 153 14.46 -13.50 -2.35
C ASN A 153 14.13 -12.60 -1.14
N LEU A 154 13.40 -11.52 -1.36
CA LEU A 154 12.95 -10.64 -0.28
C LEU A 154 11.75 -11.27 0.42
N ILE A 155 11.88 -11.45 1.72
CA ILE A 155 10.84 -12.03 2.57
C ILE A 155 10.09 -10.88 3.24
N ARG A 156 8.79 -10.76 2.93
CA ARG A 156 7.94 -9.81 3.62
C ARG A 156 7.81 -10.19 5.10
N ARG A 157 8.09 -9.24 6.01
CA ARG A 157 7.78 -9.40 7.43
C ARG A 157 6.35 -8.93 7.73
N GLU A 158 5.84 -9.27 8.89
CA GLU A 158 4.59 -8.74 9.38
C GLU A 158 4.63 -7.20 9.49
N GLY A 159 3.57 -6.55 9.04
CA GLY A 159 3.43 -5.10 9.05
C GLY A 159 2.52 -4.60 7.94
N GLU A 160 2.27 -3.31 7.97
CA GLU A 160 1.47 -2.62 6.95
C GLU A 160 2.37 -2.18 5.80
N ASP A 161 1.84 -2.24 4.60
CA ASP A 161 2.45 -1.57 3.46
C ASP A 161 2.21 -0.08 3.59
N ILE A 162 3.22 0.71 3.21
CA ILE A 162 3.18 2.15 3.34
C ILE A 162 3.28 2.76 1.94
N GLU A 163 2.29 3.53 1.58
CA GLU A 163 2.30 4.36 0.38
C GLU A 163 2.46 5.81 0.80
N TYR A 164 3.48 6.49 0.31
CA TYR A 164 3.75 7.89 0.60
C TYR A 164 3.53 8.74 -0.65
N PHE A 165 2.40 9.42 -0.68
CA PHE A 165 1.94 10.23 -1.82
C PHE A 165 2.49 11.65 -1.74
N HIS A 166 3.08 12.10 -2.82
CA HIS A 166 3.57 13.47 -2.93
C HIS A 166 2.46 14.44 -3.34
N LEU A 167 2.39 15.59 -2.66
CA LEU A 167 1.45 16.67 -2.98
C LEU A 167 1.58 17.14 -4.44
N ALA A 168 2.80 17.13 -4.98
CA ALA A 168 3.06 17.46 -6.37
C ALA A 168 2.25 16.63 -7.39
N SER A 169 1.80 15.42 -7.00
CA SER A 169 0.92 14.59 -7.83
C SER A 169 -0.42 15.26 -8.13
N VAL A 170 -0.94 16.07 -7.20
CA VAL A 170 -2.23 16.79 -7.39
C VAL A 170 -2.04 18.04 -8.24
N GLN A 171 -0.89 18.70 -8.12
CA GLN A 171 -0.61 19.95 -8.85
C GLN A 171 -0.39 19.72 -10.35
N LYS A 172 0.08 18.52 -10.74
CA LYS A 172 0.27 18.13 -12.15
C LYS A 172 -1.05 17.82 -12.89
N GLN A 173 -2.19 17.81 -12.20
CA GLN A 173 -3.51 17.51 -12.78
C GLN A 173 -4.11 18.65 -13.64
N GLN A 174 -3.44 19.78 -13.79
CA GLN A 174 -3.95 20.90 -14.62
C GLN A 174 -4.18 20.54 -16.10
N ASN A 175 -3.66 19.39 -16.56
CA ASN A 175 -3.77 18.93 -17.97
C ASN A 175 -4.64 17.68 -18.15
N ASN A 176 -5.62 17.40 -17.30
CA ASN A 176 -6.48 16.19 -17.34
C ASN A 176 -5.76 14.83 -17.19
N GLU A 177 -4.49 14.78 -16.90
CA GLU A 177 -3.74 13.55 -16.68
C GLU A 177 -3.51 13.32 -15.17
N SER A 178 -4.06 12.24 -14.65
CA SER A 178 -3.92 11.84 -13.23
C SER A 178 -2.56 11.12 -13.03
N ILE A 179 -1.45 11.87 -13.08
CA ILE A 179 -0.14 11.30 -12.77
C ILE A 179 0.00 11.19 -11.26
N VAL A 180 0.33 10.00 -10.82
CA VAL A 180 0.62 9.67 -9.42
C VAL A 180 2.13 9.59 -9.25
N ASP A 181 2.63 10.21 -8.19
CA ASP A 181 4.02 10.15 -7.76
C ASP A 181 4.02 9.71 -6.30
N LEU A 182 4.55 8.52 -6.01
CA LEU A 182 4.56 7.97 -4.67
C LEU A 182 5.79 7.09 -4.41
N TYR A 183 6.16 6.98 -3.15
CA TYR A 183 7.00 5.89 -2.66
C TYR A 183 6.16 4.79 -2.03
N TYR A 184 6.46 3.54 -2.39
CA TYR A 184 5.82 2.36 -1.85
C TYR A 184 6.81 1.56 -1.03
N TYR A 185 6.54 1.38 0.26
CA TYR A 185 7.41 0.66 1.19
C TYR A 185 6.77 -0.63 1.61
N ILE A 186 7.49 -1.73 1.43
CA ILE A 186 7.09 -3.07 1.86
C ILE A 186 8.02 -3.50 2.98
N PRO A 187 7.49 -3.87 4.16
CA PRO A 187 8.31 -4.35 5.25
C PRO A 187 8.98 -5.67 4.89
N VAL A 188 10.32 -5.76 5.02
CA VAL A 188 11.11 -6.96 4.69
C VAL A 188 12.00 -7.37 5.86
N LEU A 189 12.44 -8.67 5.86
CA LEU A 189 13.36 -9.23 6.86
C LEU A 189 14.80 -8.78 6.62
#